data_262b6751832de1e00ab0f2801559d4f0
#
_entry.id   262b6751832de1e00ab0f2801559d4f0
#
_cell.length_a   1.000
_cell.length_b   1.000
_cell.length_c   1.000
_cell.angle_alpha   90.00
_cell.angle_beta   90.00
_cell.angle_gamma   90.00
#
_symmetry.space_group_name_H-M   'P 1'
#
loop_
_entity.id
_entity.type
_entity.pdbx_description
1 polymer ?
#
loop_
_entity_poly.entity_id
_entity_poly.type
_entity_poly.pdbx_seq_one_letter_code
_entity_poly.pdbx_strand_id
1 'polypeptide(L)'
;MKEMVNKNNIEDMIYEIRGVQVMLDSDLAKLYGCKNGTKSINQAINRNADRFPNDFYFQITEDEKIFLRIQNESSTLSEKSRTLPYAFTEQGVAMLATVLKTDIASNISIEIMRAFVKMRHYIHDKNVMFTRIIAIENKVDLNSKRIDKIFDLFNKTEFSINNIFFEGQIYDSYSLLIDIFSKAKTEIVIIDNYASKELLDILKNINVSIKIVSKNIDDTLRNKYESQYNNVRFITNN
;
A
#
# COMPACT_ATOMS: atom_id res chain seq x y z
N MET A 1 -21.06 -41.88 -9.31
CA MET A 1 -20.79 -40.43 -9.53
C MET A 1 -19.42 -40.15 -8.93
N LYS A 2 -18.38 -39.95 -9.75
CA LYS A 2 -17.07 -39.53 -9.26
C LYS A 2 -17.19 -38.05 -8.92
N GLU A 3 -17.10 -37.66 -7.66
CA GLU A 3 -16.87 -36.29 -7.26
C GLU A 3 -15.58 -35.82 -7.96
N MET A 4 -15.72 -34.90 -8.92
CA MET A 4 -14.58 -34.16 -9.44
C MET A 4 -14.02 -33.37 -8.25
N VAL A 5 -12.82 -33.70 -7.83
CA VAL A 5 -12.04 -32.87 -6.90
C VAL A 5 -12.04 -31.46 -7.50
N ASN A 6 -12.63 -30.54 -6.78
CA ASN A 6 -12.82 -29.19 -7.25
C ASN A 6 -11.42 -28.58 -7.46
N LYS A 7 -11.08 -28.24 -8.71
CA LYS A 7 -9.75 -27.75 -9.13
C LYS A 7 -9.26 -26.52 -8.36
N ASN A 8 -10.17 -25.84 -7.65
CA ASN A 8 -9.87 -24.58 -6.97
C ASN A 8 -9.25 -24.75 -5.58
N ASN A 9 -9.00 -25.99 -5.09
CA ASN A 9 -8.56 -26.21 -3.72
C ASN A 9 -7.14 -26.79 -3.58
N ILE A 10 -6.43 -27.13 -4.66
CA ILE A 10 -5.09 -27.74 -4.53
C ILE A 10 -4.06 -26.69 -4.08
N GLU A 11 -4.20 -25.46 -4.56
CA GLU A 11 -3.33 -24.34 -4.20
C GLU A 11 -3.46 -24.00 -2.71
N ASP A 12 -4.65 -24.08 -2.15
CA ASP A 12 -4.92 -23.85 -0.73
C ASP A 12 -4.34 -24.94 0.20
N MET A 13 -3.91 -26.07 -0.36
CA MET A 13 -3.27 -27.18 0.34
C MET A 13 -1.72 -27.10 0.28
N ILE A 14 -1.16 -26.04 -0.31
CA ILE A 14 0.27 -25.79 -0.32
C ILE A 14 0.59 -24.76 0.78
N TYR A 15 1.38 -25.19 1.74
CA TYR A 15 1.77 -24.40 2.89
C TYR A 15 3.23 -23.99 2.78
N GLU A 16 3.61 -22.90 3.44
CA GLU A 16 5.01 -22.50 3.60
C GLU A 16 5.47 -22.86 5.01
N ILE A 17 6.43 -23.79 5.12
CA ILE A 17 7.02 -24.21 6.38
C ILE A 17 8.55 -24.15 6.23
N ARG A 18 9.24 -23.48 7.15
CA ARG A 18 10.71 -23.29 7.12
C ARG A 18 11.22 -22.65 5.83
N GLY A 19 10.39 -21.76 5.21
CA GLY A 19 10.72 -21.12 3.94
C GLY A 19 10.64 -22.02 2.71
N VAL A 20 10.02 -23.21 2.84
CA VAL A 20 9.83 -24.17 1.75
C VAL A 20 8.34 -24.42 1.54
N GLN A 21 7.91 -24.51 0.29
CA GLN A 21 6.55 -24.90 -0.07
C GLN A 21 6.37 -26.40 0.10
N VAL A 22 5.32 -26.79 0.81
CA VAL A 22 5.06 -28.19 1.15
C VAL A 22 3.55 -28.50 1.11
N MET A 23 3.23 -29.77 0.93
CA MET A 23 1.89 -30.33 1.18
C MET A 23 1.92 -31.32 2.35
N LEU A 24 0.84 -31.36 3.12
CA LEU A 24 0.74 -32.30 4.24
C LEU A 24 0.31 -33.69 3.76
N ASP A 25 0.75 -34.72 4.47
CA ASP A 25 0.39 -36.11 4.22
C ASP A 25 -1.13 -36.33 4.26
N SER A 26 -1.87 -35.58 5.10
CA SER A 26 -3.33 -35.63 5.20
C SER A 26 -4.01 -35.15 3.92
N ASP A 27 -3.48 -34.08 3.30
CA ASP A 27 -4.04 -33.52 2.07
C ASP A 27 -3.67 -34.39 0.86
N LEU A 28 -2.43 -34.86 0.81
CA LEU A 28 -1.99 -35.83 -0.21
C LEU A 28 -2.82 -37.13 -0.15
N ALA A 29 -3.11 -37.62 1.05
CA ALA A 29 -3.93 -38.82 1.21
C ALA A 29 -5.35 -38.64 0.67
N LYS A 30 -5.94 -37.45 0.83
CA LYS A 30 -7.24 -37.10 0.26
C LYS A 30 -7.19 -37.01 -1.25
N LEU A 31 -6.22 -36.25 -1.78
CA LEU A 31 -6.05 -36.04 -3.22
C LEU A 31 -5.81 -37.34 -3.98
N TYR A 32 -4.97 -38.23 -3.40
CA TYR A 32 -4.69 -39.54 -3.99
C TYR A 32 -5.81 -40.59 -3.72
N GLY A 33 -6.85 -40.24 -2.98
CA GLY A 33 -7.96 -41.15 -2.67
C GLY A 33 -7.49 -42.37 -1.85
N CYS A 34 -6.54 -42.17 -0.95
CA CYS A 34 -5.99 -43.24 -0.11
C CYS A 34 -7.03 -43.78 0.86
N LYS A 35 -7.50 -45.04 0.69
CA LYS A 35 -8.54 -45.67 1.52
C LYS A 35 -8.18 -45.67 3.02
N ASN A 36 -6.92 -45.82 3.38
CA ASN A 36 -6.43 -45.83 4.76
C ASN A 36 -5.80 -44.49 5.18
N GLY A 37 -6.13 -43.38 4.50
CA GLY A 37 -5.62 -42.05 4.80
C GLY A 37 -4.10 -41.99 4.76
N THR A 38 -3.49 -41.20 5.68
CA THR A 38 -2.04 -40.99 5.79
C THR A 38 -1.23 -42.25 6.01
N LYS A 39 -1.86 -43.30 6.59
CA LYS A 39 -1.21 -44.61 6.79
C LYS A 39 -0.71 -45.22 5.46
N SER A 40 -1.48 -45.04 4.36
CA SER A 40 -1.05 -45.53 3.02
C SER A 40 0.21 -44.83 2.53
N ILE A 41 0.29 -43.51 2.73
CA ILE A 41 1.45 -42.70 2.34
C ILE A 41 2.68 -43.14 3.16
N ASN A 42 2.54 -43.17 4.47
CA ASN A 42 3.63 -43.56 5.38
C ASN A 42 4.15 -44.99 5.10
N GLN A 43 3.26 -45.90 4.74
CA GLN A 43 3.67 -47.26 4.31
C GLN A 43 4.41 -47.25 2.98
N ALA A 44 4.00 -46.41 2.02
CA ALA A 44 4.70 -46.29 0.74
C ALA A 44 6.13 -45.74 0.92
N ILE A 45 6.27 -44.75 1.78
CA ILE A 45 7.58 -44.16 2.12
C ILE A 45 8.46 -45.22 2.80
N ASN A 46 7.98 -45.88 3.88
CA ASN A 46 8.75 -46.85 4.63
C ASN A 46 9.22 -48.01 3.74
N ARG A 47 8.46 -48.39 2.73
CA ARG A 47 8.86 -49.44 1.79
C ARG A 47 9.87 -48.98 0.73
N ASN A 48 10.08 -47.68 0.61
CA ASN A 48 10.96 -47.06 -0.39
C ASN A 48 11.85 -45.98 0.27
N ALA A 49 12.28 -46.19 1.50
CA ALA A 49 12.98 -45.20 2.33
C ALA A 49 14.24 -44.63 1.66
N ASP A 50 14.94 -45.46 0.89
CA ASP A 50 16.10 -45.05 0.09
C ASP A 50 15.82 -43.99 -0.97
N ARG A 51 14.56 -43.81 -1.35
CA ARG A 51 14.09 -42.85 -2.37
C ARG A 51 13.58 -41.56 -1.75
N PHE A 52 13.50 -41.44 -0.45
CA PHE A 52 12.98 -40.31 0.27
C PHE A 52 14.03 -39.70 1.22
N PRO A 53 14.96 -38.91 0.71
CA PRO A 53 15.92 -38.21 1.57
C PRO A 53 15.21 -37.10 2.39
N ASN A 54 15.88 -36.58 3.42
CA ASN A 54 15.33 -35.65 4.41
C ASN A 54 14.88 -34.29 3.84
N ASP A 55 15.35 -33.94 2.65
CA ASP A 55 14.95 -32.73 1.93
C ASP A 55 13.66 -32.94 1.09
N PHE A 56 13.19 -34.18 0.93
CA PHE A 56 11.93 -34.47 0.23
C PHE A 56 10.72 -34.45 1.15
N TYR A 57 10.90 -34.82 2.42
CA TYR A 57 9.84 -34.77 3.40
C TYR A 57 10.41 -34.66 4.82
N PHE A 58 9.64 -34.09 5.73
CA PHE A 58 9.98 -33.96 7.13
C PHE A 58 8.74 -33.96 8.02
N GLN A 59 8.89 -34.35 9.28
CA GLN A 59 7.82 -34.24 10.26
C GLN A 59 7.76 -32.80 10.78
N ILE A 60 6.58 -32.18 10.82
CA ILE A 60 6.43 -30.86 11.41
C ILE A 60 6.45 -30.93 12.94
N THR A 61 6.75 -29.79 13.57
CA THR A 61 6.71 -29.65 15.03
C THR A 61 5.29 -29.29 15.50
N GLU A 62 5.04 -29.37 16.81
CA GLU A 62 3.74 -28.95 17.38
C GLU A 62 3.49 -27.45 17.18
N ASP A 63 4.53 -26.62 17.32
CA ASP A 63 4.44 -25.18 17.08
C ASP A 63 4.08 -24.86 15.61
N GLU A 64 4.70 -25.55 14.66
CA GLU A 64 4.38 -25.43 13.24
C GLU A 64 2.95 -25.87 12.94
N LYS A 65 2.45 -26.92 13.60
CA LYS A 65 1.08 -27.39 13.48
C LYS A 65 0.08 -26.34 14.01
N ILE A 66 0.36 -25.72 15.16
CA ILE A 66 -0.46 -24.66 15.74
C ILE A 66 -0.50 -23.46 14.79
N PHE A 67 0.68 -23.04 14.28
CA PHE A 67 0.80 -21.93 13.36
C PHE A 67 -0.04 -22.13 12.06
N LEU A 68 0.05 -23.32 11.46
CA LEU A 68 -0.74 -23.65 10.26
C LEU A 68 -2.25 -23.59 10.52
N ARG A 69 -2.69 -23.99 11.71
CA ARG A 69 -4.11 -23.93 12.08
C ARG A 69 -4.63 -22.51 12.23
N ILE A 70 -3.79 -21.62 12.76
CA ILE A 70 -4.15 -20.19 12.92
C ILE A 70 -4.23 -19.51 11.53
N GLN A 71 -3.34 -19.85 10.63
CA GLN A 71 -3.31 -19.24 9.28
C GLN A 71 -4.41 -19.77 8.35
N ASN A 72 -4.82 -21.03 8.51
CA ASN A 72 -5.78 -21.69 7.62
C ASN A 72 -6.93 -22.31 8.40
N GLU A 73 -8.06 -21.59 8.50
CA GLU A 73 -9.31 -22.11 9.10
C GLU A 73 -9.80 -23.39 8.42
N SER A 74 -9.44 -23.59 7.13
CA SER A 74 -9.77 -24.79 6.35
C SER A 74 -8.80 -25.93 6.49
N SER A 75 -7.76 -25.79 7.35
CA SER A 75 -6.76 -26.84 7.51
C SER A 75 -7.38 -28.12 8.04
N THR A 76 -7.03 -29.25 7.40
CA THR A 76 -7.52 -30.60 7.78
C THR A 76 -6.82 -31.15 9.02
N LEU A 77 -6.04 -30.30 9.71
CA LEU A 77 -5.28 -30.66 10.90
C LEU A 77 -6.22 -30.83 12.11
N SER A 78 -6.52 -32.06 12.44
CA SER A 78 -7.34 -32.41 13.61
C SER A 78 -6.60 -32.11 14.91
N GLU A 79 -7.28 -31.44 15.86
CA GLU A 79 -6.77 -31.26 17.23
C GLU A 79 -6.51 -32.60 17.95
N LYS A 80 -7.30 -33.59 17.60
CA LYS A 80 -7.27 -34.92 18.26
C LYS A 80 -6.18 -35.85 17.71
N SER A 81 -5.47 -35.42 16.63
CA SER A 81 -4.37 -36.25 16.10
C SER A 81 -3.18 -36.23 17.05
N ARG A 82 -2.86 -37.37 17.62
CA ARG A 82 -1.67 -37.59 18.50
C ARG A 82 -0.37 -37.64 17.69
N THR A 83 -0.44 -37.84 16.38
CA THR A 83 0.71 -37.92 15.49
C THR A 83 0.87 -36.61 14.75
N LEU A 84 2.09 -36.09 14.75
CA LEU A 84 2.44 -34.94 13.94
C LEU A 84 2.46 -35.33 12.46
N PRO A 85 1.88 -34.51 11.57
CA PRO A 85 1.85 -34.79 10.14
C PRO A 85 3.25 -34.67 9.51
N TYR A 86 3.41 -35.33 8.37
CA TYR A 86 4.55 -35.13 7.50
C TYR A 86 4.26 -34.11 6.44
N ALA A 87 5.23 -33.22 6.20
CA ALA A 87 5.23 -32.23 5.13
C ALA A 87 6.12 -32.71 3.97
N PHE A 88 5.60 -32.63 2.75
CA PHE A 88 6.27 -33.07 1.52
C PHE A 88 6.59 -31.87 0.67
N THR A 89 7.83 -31.73 0.26
CA THR A 89 8.26 -30.76 -0.73
C THR A 89 7.76 -31.15 -2.12
N GLU A 90 7.89 -30.27 -3.12
CA GLU A 90 7.55 -30.59 -4.51
C GLU A 90 8.24 -31.87 -4.99
N GLN A 91 9.54 -32.03 -4.64
CA GLN A 91 10.32 -33.22 -4.98
C GLN A 91 9.78 -34.45 -4.25
N GLY A 92 9.40 -34.33 -3.01
CA GLY A 92 8.79 -35.38 -2.23
C GLY A 92 7.45 -35.86 -2.80
N VAL A 93 6.61 -34.93 -3.23
CA VAL A 93 5.34 -35.25 -3.92
C VAL A 93 5.59 -35.93 -5.26
N ALA A 94 6.54 -35.45 -6.07
CA ALA A 94 6.91 -36.05 -7.32
C ALA A 94 7.41 -37.50 -7.12
N MET A 95 8.22 -37.73 -6.10
CA MET A 95 8.69 -39.07 -5.75
C MET A 95 7.55 -39.97 -5.28
N LEU A 96 6.64 -39.43 -4.47
CA LEU A 96 5.46 -40.18 -3.98
C LEU A 96 4.58 -40.66 -5.12
N ALA A 97 4.39 -39.87 -6.17
CA ALA A 97 3.67 -40.25 -7.38
C ALA A 97 4.25 -41.50 -8.05
N THR A 98 5.59 -41.64 -8.03
CA THR A 98 6.26 -42.79 -8.66
C THR A 98 6.08 -44.09 -7.90
N VAL A 99 5.90 -44.02 -6.56
CA VAL A 99 5.78 -45.20 -5.71
C VAL A 99 4.31 -45.65 -5.52
N LEU A 100 3.36 -44.73 -5.63
CA LEU A 100 1.93 -45.06 -5.51
C LEU A 100 1.36 -45.80 -6.73
N LYS A 101 1.97 -45.65 -7.91
CA LYS A 101 1.70 -46.38 -9.16
C LYS A 101 0.23 -46.58 -9.52
N THR A 102 -0.60 -45.59 -9.32
CA THR A 102 -2.02 -45.63 -9.74
C THR A 102 -2.28 -44.54 -10.77
N ASP A 103 -3.22 -44.79 -11.69
CA ASP A 103 -3.61 -43.80 -12.70
C ASP A 103 -4.11 -42.51 -12.07
N ILE A 104 -4.81 -42.63 -10.96
CA ILE A 104 -5.29 -41.47 -10.16
C ILE A 104 -4.09 -40.69 -9.63
N ALA A 105 -3.08 -41.36 -9.08
CA ALA A 105 -1.90 -40.68 -8.54
C ALA A 105 -1.14 -39.93 -9.62
N SER A 106 -1.02 -40.50 -10.83
CA SER A 106 -0.35 -39.81 -11.95
C SER A 106 -1.07 -38.54 -12.35
N ASN A 107 -2.40 -38.56 -12.52
CA ASN A 107 -3.17 -37.40 -12.94
C ASN A 107 -3.19 -36.30 -11.85
N ILE A 108 -3.41 -36.68 -10.60
CA ILE A 108 -3.41 -35.73 -9.47
C ILE A 108 -2.02 -35.11 -9.27
N SER A 109 -0.96 -35.89 -9.43
CA SER A 109 0.40 -35.36 -9.31
C SER A 109 0.71 -34.30 -10.35
N ILE A 110 0.20 -34.41 -11.57
CA ILE A 110 0.32 -33.34 -12.59
C ILE A 110 -0.35 -32.05 -12.11
N GLU A 111 -1.55 -32.15 -11.55
CA GLU A 111 -2.26 -30.97 -11.04
C GLU A 111 -1.55 -30.37 -9.81
N ILE A 112 -1.02 -31.20 -8.92
CA ILE A 112 -0.21 -30.74 -7.77
C ILE A 112 1.06 -30.02 -8.25
N MET A 113 1.79 -30.56 -9.22
CA MET A 113 2.97 -29.92 -9.78
C MET A 113 2.64 -28.56 -10.40
N ARG A 114 1.53 -28.47 -11.12
CA ARG A 114 1.05 -27.20 -11.67
C ARG A 114 0.74 -26.17 -10.56
N ALA A 115 0.15 -26.63 -9.45
CA ALA A 115 -0.15 -25.78 -8.30
C ALA A 115 1.15 -25.28 -7.64
N PHE A 116 2.17 -26.12 -7.46
CA PHE A 116 3.48 -25.67 -6.96
C PHE A 116 4.14 -24.62 -7.86
N VAL A 117 4.10 -24.84 -9.19
CA VAL A 117 4.62 -23.85 -10.14
C VAL A 117 3.88 -22.51 -10.04
N LYS A 118 2.55 -22.54 -9.96
CA LYS A 118 1.73 -21.34 -9.79
C LYS A 118 2.06 -20.60 -8.47
N MET A 119 2.16 -21.33 -7.37
CA MET A 119 2.50 -20.75 -6.06
C MET A 119 3.89 -20.11 -6.06
N ARG A 120 4.86 -20.70 -6.73
CA ARG A 120 6.21 -20.16 -6.89
C ARG A 120 6.18 -18.82 -7.64
N HIS A 121 5.42 -18.72 -8.72
CA HIS A 121 5.22 -17.47 -9.44
C HIS A 121 4.54 -16.42 -8.56
N TYR A 122 3.48 -16.80 -7.84
CA TYR A 122 2.78 -15.90 -6.93
C TYR A 122 3.67 -15.32 -5.83
N ILE A 123 4.52 -16.15 -5.21
CA ILE A 123 5.48 -15.69 -4.18
C ILE A 123 6.54 -14.78 -4.81
N HIS A 124 7.04 -15.12 -6.01
CA HIS A 124 7.99 -14.26 -6.71
C HIS A 124 7.39 -12.87 -6.97
N ASP A 125 6.18 -12.81 -7.50
CA ASP A 125 5.49 -11.55 -7.80
C ASP A 125 5.22 -10.73 -6.52
N LYS A 126 4.83 -11.39 -5.43
CA LYS A 126 4.69 -10.77 -4.11
C LYS A 126 5.99 -10.12 -3.64
N ASN A 127 7.11 -10.82 -3.74
CA ASN A 127 8.42 -10.30 -3.32
C ASN A 127 8.86 -9.09 -4.16
N VAL A 128 8.61 -9.11 -5.48
CA VAL A 128 8.86 -7.97 -6.37
C VAL A 128 7.99 -6.78 -5.95
N MET A 129 6.71 -7.01 -5.66
CA MET A 129 5.79 -5.96 -5.22
C MET A 129 6.22 -5.36 -3.87
N PHE A 130 6.64 -6.18 -2.92
CA PHE A 130 7.12 -5.75 -1.62
C PHE A 130 8.39 -4.88 -1.74
N THR A 131 9.33 -5.26 -2.59
CA THR A 131 10.52 -4.46 -2.89
C THR A 131 10.16 -3.09 -3.47
N ARG A 132 9.15 -3.03 -4.35
CA ARG A 132 8.65 -1.77 -4.91
C ARG A 132 7.98 -0.88 -3.86
N ILE A 133 7.24 -1.46 -2.93
CA ILE A 133 6.61 -0.73 -1.81
C ILE A 133 7.69 -0.07 -0.95
N ILE A 134 8.71 -0.81 -0.53
CA ILE A 134 9.85 -0.26 0.24
C ILE A 134 10.53 0.89 -0.51
N ALA A 135 10.72 0.75 -1.81
CA ALA A 135 11.33 1.81 -2.63
C ALA A 135 10.46 3.08 -2.71
N ILE A 136 9.14 2.93 -2.72
CA ILE A 136 8.17 4.04 -2.68
C ILE A 136 8.20 4.71 -1.30
N GLU A 137 8.16 3.94 -0.22
CA GLU A 137 8.23 4.46 1.15
C GLU A 137 9.49 5.31 1.37
N ASN A 138 10.65 4.82 0.91
CA ASN A 138 11.90 5.59 0.98
C ASN A 138 11.84 6.90 0.18
N LYS A 139 11.17 6.92 -0.98
CA LYS A 139 10.98 8.15 -1.77
C LYS A 139 10.05 9.14 -1.08
N VAL A 140 8.98 8.66 -0.46
CA VAL A 140 8.04 9.49 0.30
C VAL A 140 8.77 10.14 1.48
N ASP A 141 9.52 9.38 2.26
CA ASP A 141 10.31 9.89 3.39
C ASP A 141 11.34 10.96 2.94
N LEU A 142 12.04 10.70 1.83
CA LEU A 142 12.96 11.67 1.26
C LEU A 142 12.26 12.97 0.83
N ASN A 143 11.09 12.87 0.22
CA ASN A 143 10.31 14.03 -0.21
C ASN A 143 9.78 14.81 1.00
N SER A 144 9.32 14.15 2.06
CA SER A 144 8.92 14.81 3.30
C SER A 144 10.07 15.62 3.89
N LYS A 145 11.27 15.05 4.00
CA LYS A 145 12.47 15.76 4.48
C LYS A 145 12.87 16.95 3.59
N ARG A 146 12.62 16.87 2.28
CA ARG A 146 12.87 18.01 1.37
C ARG A 146 11.85 19.13 1.58
N ILE A 147 10.60 18.78 1.77
CA ILE A 147 9.51 19.72 2.07
C ILE A 147 9.81 20.44 3.38
N ASP A 148 10.18 19.72 4.44
CA ASP A 148 10.54 20.30 5.73
C ASP A 148 11.70 21.31 5.59
N LYS A 149 12.73 20.97 4.80
CA LYS A 149 13.85 21.90 4.52
C LYS A 149 13.40 23.16 3.79
N ILE A 150 12.46 23.04 2.86
CA ILE A 150 11.91 24.20 2.16
C ILE A 150 11.15 25.09 3.15
N PHE A 151 10.31 24.53 4.00
CA PHE A 151 9.64 25.28 5.06
C PHE A 151 10.60 25.94 6.03
N ASP A 152 11.67 25.26 6.43
CA ASP A 152 12.72 25.84 7.27
C ASP A 152 13.44 27.02 6.61
N LEU A 153 13.68 26.96 5.30
CA LEU A 153 14.25 28.06 4.54
C LEU A 153 13.28 29.25 4.43
N PHE A 154 12.01 29.01 4.21
CA PHE A 154 10.98 30.07 4.24
C PHE A 154 10.87 30.74 5.59
N ASN A 155 10.94 29.99 6.68
CA ASN A 155 10.86 30.52 8.04
C ASN A 155 12.12 31.27 8.48
N LYS A 156 13.29 30.95 7.92
CA LYS A 156 14.58 31.61 8.22
C LYS A 156 14.83 32.88 7.44
N THR A 157 14.14 33.06 6.32
CA THR A 157 14.25 34.29 5.54
C THR A 157 13.32 35.32 6.16
N GLU A 158 13.86 36.36 6.77
CA GLU A 158 13.11 37.53 7.30
C GLU A 158 12.35 38.31 6.21
N PHE A 159 12.16 37.72 5.03
CA PHE A 159 11.40 38.31 3.95
C PHE A 159 9.96 37.82 4.00
N SER A 160 9.12 38.75 4.41
CA SER A 160 7.67 38.82 4.17
C SER A 160 6.89 37.53 4.48
N ILE A 161 6.06 37.69 5.39
CA ILE A 161 4.89 36.91 5.74
C ILE A 161 4.20 36.37 4.45
N ASN A 162 4.71 35.28 3.89
CA ASN A 162 4.00 34.52 2.88
C ASN A 162 3.01 33.62 3.62
N ASN A 163 1.83 34.16 3.94
CA ASN A 163 0.77 33.37 4.52
C ASN A 163 -0.02 32.71 3.39
N ILE A 164 -0.09 31.38 3.43
CA ILE A 164 -0.96 30.60 2.58
C ILE A 164 -2.24 30.33 3.38
N PHE A 165 -3.38 30.73 2.84
CA PHE A 165 -4.69 30.47 3.43
C PHE A 165 -5.40 29.37 2.66
N PHE A 166 -6.03 28.46 3.39
CA PHE A 166 -6.86 27.41 2.81
C PHE A 166 -8.30 27.88 2.68
N GLU A 167 -9.05 27.20 1.83
CA GLU A 167 -10.47 27.48 1.64
C GLU A 167 -11.21 27.44 3.00
N GLY A 168 -11.98 28.51 3.28
CA GLY A 168 -12.70 28.66 4.55
C GLY A 168 -12.02 29.53 5.62
N GLN A 169 -10.74 29.91 5.46
CA GLN A 169 -10.02 30.80 6.40
C GLN A 169 -10.17 32.28 6.05
N ILE A 170 -11.38 32.73 5.78
CA ILE A 170 -11.67 34.10 5.30
C ILE A 170 -11.33 35.15 6.35
N TYR A 171 -11.68 34.89 7.62
CA TYR A 171 -11.42 35.82 8.72
C TYR A 171 -9.92 36.00 8.99
N ASP A 172 -9.18 34.91 9.01
CA ASP A 172 -7.73 34.94 9.29
C ASP A 172 -6.97 35.68 8.18
N SER A 173 -7.33 35.45 6.91
CA SER A 173 -6.76 36.18 5.76
C SER A 173 -7.05 37.67 5.80
N TYR A 174 -8.27 38.05 6.18
CA TYR A 174 -8.70 39.43 6.30
C TYR A 174 -7.95 40.16 7.43
N SER A 175 -7.87 39.54 8.61
CA SER A 175 -7.14 40.07 9.76
C SER A 175 -5.67 40.30 9.45
N LEU A 176 -5.02 39.35 8.76
CA LEU A 176 -3.63 39.48 8.37
C LEU A 176 -3.41 40.60 7.36
N LEU A 177 -4.29 40.78 6.37
CA LEU A 177 -4.20 41.90 5.41
C LEU A 177 -4.22 43.25 6.12
N ILE A 178 -5.12 43.44 7.09
CA ILE A 178 -5.16 44.66 7.92
C ILE A 178 -3.83 44.85 8.66
N ASP A 179 -3.27 43.80 9.26
CA ASP A 179 -2.00 43.88 9.98
C ASP A 179 -0.83 44.26 9.05
N ILE A 180 -0.78 43.68 7.85
CA ILE A 180 0.24 44.00 6.84
C ILE A 180 0.14 45.45 6.42
N PHE A 181 -1.06 45.92 6.08
CA PHE A 181 -1.29 47.29 5.60
C PHE A 181 -1.01 48.31 6.69
N SER A 182 -1.33 48.01 7.95
CA SER A 182 -1.06 48.89 9.08
C SER A 182 0.44 49.12 9.36
N LYS A 183 1.29 48.17 8.97
CA LYS A 183 2.76 48.26 9.13
C LYS A 183 3.45 49.06 8.02
N ALA A 184 2.75 49.37 6.94
CA ALA A 184 3.32 50.12 5.82
C ALA A 184 3.61 51.57 6.21
N LYS A 185 4.86 52.03 5.93
CA LYS A 185 5.32 53.36 6.32
C LYS A 185 5.39 54.34 5.14
N THR A 186 5.54 53.83 3.92
CA THR A 186 5.79 54.66 2.74
C THR A 186 4.80 54.40 1.61
N GLU A 187 4.69 53.20 1.15
CA GLU A 187 3.87 52.81 0.01
C GLU A 187 3.37 51.37 0.12
N ILE A 188 2.18 51.13 -0.42
CA ILE A 188 1.61 49.79 -0.61
C ILE A 188 1.40 49.59 -2.11
N VAL A 189 1.90 48.47 -2.65
CA VAL A 189 1.63 48.04 -4.01
C VAL A 189 0.83 46.74 -3.97
N ILE A 190 -0.36 46.76 -4.53
CA ILE A 190 -1.26 45.62 -4.61
C ILE A 190 -1.36 45.19 -6.05
N ILE A 191 -1.08 43.92 -6.31
CA ILE A 191 -1.24 43.30 -7.62
C ILE A 191 -2.36 42.25 -7.47
N ASP A 192 -3.53 42.58 -7.97
CA ASP A 192 -4.71 41.72 -7.87
C ASP A 192 -5.53 41.82 -9.14
N ASN A 193 -5.77 40.69 -9.80
CA ASN A 193 -6.54 40.63 -11.03
C ASN A 193 -8.02 41.03 -10.87
N TYR A 194 -8.56 40.97 -9.64
CA TYR A 194 -9.97 41.18 -9.33
C TYR A 194 -10.12 42.04 -8.07
N ALA A 195 -9.54 43.27 -8.09
CA ALA A 195 -9.64 44.16 -6.95
C ALA A 195 -11.13 44.41 -6.62
N SER A 196 -11.55 43.86 -5.48
CA SER A 196 -12.94 43.85 -5.04
C SER A 196 -13.26 45.03 -4.14
N LYS A 197 -14.57 45.26 -3.91
CA LYS A 197 -15.05 46.32 -2.98
C LYS A 197 -14.54 46.06 -1.56
N GLU A 198 -14.45 44.81 -1.14
CA GLU A 198 -13.96 44.39 0.19
C GLU A 198 -12.51 44.80 0.39
N LEU A 199 -11.65 44.63 -0.62
CA LEU A 199 -10.28 45.11 -0.58
C LEU A 199 -10.22 46.65 -0.41
N LEU A 200 -11.01 47.37 -1.18
CA LEU A 200 -11.07 48.83 -1.09
C LEU A 200 -11.60 49.33 0.25
N ASP A 201 -12.52 48.62 0.87
CA ASP A 201 -13.04 48.90 2.21
C ASP A 201 -11.96 48.77 3.31
N ILE A 202 -11.00 47.85 3.14
CA ILE A 202 -9.84 47.73 4.04
C ILE A 202 -8.91 48.95 3.87
N LEU A 203 -8.69 49.37 2.63
CA LEU A 203 -7.70 50.39 2.32
C LEU A 203 -8.13 51.83 2.70
N LYS A 204 -9.42 52.08 2.91
CA LYS A 204 -9.95 53.41 3.22
C LYS A 204 -9.33 54.09 4.44
N ASN A 205 -8.84 53.34 5.42
CA ASN A 205 -8.24 53.83 6.65
C ASN A 205 -6.71 53.86 6.60
N ILE A 206 -6.10 53.63 5.45
CA ILE A 206 -4.66 53.60 5.27
C ILE A 206 -4.17 54.94 4.72
N ASN A 207 -3.23 55.57 5.40
CA ASN A 207 -2.76 56.92 5.08
C ASN A 207 -1.50 56.97 4.20
N VAL A 208 -0.95 55.83 3.77
CA VAL A 208 0.22 55.81 2.88
C VAL A 208 -0.20 55.77 1.42
N SER A 209 0.72 56.05 0.51
CA SER A 209 0.48 55.95 -0.95
C SER A 209 0.14 54.51 -1.32
N ILE A 210 -0.90 54.28 -2.10
CA ILE A 210 -1.39 52.97 -2.52
C ILE A 210 -1.45 52.91 -4.03
N LYS A 211 -0.80 51.91 -4.61
CA LYS A 211 -0.89 51.57 -6.03
C LYS A 211 -1.58 50.22 -6.20
N ILE A 212 -2.66 50.18 -6.97
CA ILE A 212 -3.40 48.95 -7.26
C ILE A 212 -3.24 48.63 -8.74
N VAL A 213 -2.57 47.52 -9.04
CA VAL A 213 -2.44 46.97 -10.39
C VAL A 213 -3.52 45.89 -10.55
N SER A 214 -4.55 46.17 -11.33
CA SER A 214 -5.67 45.24 -11.55
C SER A 214 -6.05 45.21 -13.01
N LYS A 215 -6.38 44.01 -13.50
CA LYS A 215 -6.88 43.84 -14.87
C LYS A 215 -8.39 43.98 -14.97
N ASN A 216 -9.12 43.56 -13.96
CA ASN A 216 -10.58 43.47 -13.91
C ASN A 216 -11.12 44.26 -12.71
N ILE A 217 -11.24 45.56 -12.83
CA ILE A 217 -11.90 46.40 -11.84
C ILE A 217 -13.07 47.10 -12.50
N ASP A 218 -14.18 47.26 -11.78
CA ASP A 218 -15.31 48.05 -12.23
C ASP A 218 -14.92 49.54 -12.30
N ASP A 219 -15.00 50.10 -13.51
CA ASP A 219 -14.63 51.51 -13.76
C ASP A 219 -15.47 52.48 -12.92
N THR A 220 -16.73 52.15 -12.64
CA THR A 220 -17.60 52.97 -11.80
C THR A 220 -17.09 52.99 -10.35
N LEU A 221 -16.69 51.84 -9.83
CA LEU A 221 -16.14 51.68 -8.49
C LEU A 221 -14.77 52.40 -8.38
N ARG A 222 -13.91 52.24 -9.38
CA ARG A 222 -12.63 52.90 -9.51
C ARG A 222 -12.74 54.40 -9.42
N ASN A 223 -13.57 55.00 -10.32
CA ASN A 223 -13.76 56.46 -10.41
C ASN A 223 -14.32 57.02 -9.11
N LYS A 224 -15.27 56.36 -8.48
CA LYS A 224 -15.81 56.75 -7.17
C LYS A 224 -14.74 56.71 -6.07
N TYR A 225 -13.90 55.72 -6.06
CA TYR A 225 -12.89 55.56 -5.03
C TYR A 225 -11.75 56.56 -5.21
N GLU A 226 -11.22 56.76 -6.43
CA GLU A 226 -10.18 57.76 -6.73
C GLU A 226 -10.66 59.20 -6.46
N SER A 227 -11.96 59.51 -6.65
CA SER A 227 -12.51 60.83 -6.32
C SER A 227 -12.59 61.11 -4.82
N GLN A 228 -12.65 60.06 -4.00
CA GLN A 228 -12.79 60.19 -2.54
C GLN A 228 -11.44 60.06 -1.81
N TYR A 229 -10.49 59.26 -2.34
CA TYR A 229 -9.22 58.91 -1.70
C TYR A 229 -8.02 59.30 -2.59
N ASN A 230 -7.40 60.40 -2.29
CA ASN A 230 -6.28 60.98 -3.07
C ASN A 230 -4.94 60.18 -2.98
N ASN A 231 -4.86 59.25 -2.04
CA ASN A 231 -3.66 58.43 -1.82
C ASN A 231 -3.68 57.11 -2.59
N VAL A 232 -4.70 56.82 -3.35
CA VAL A 232 -4.85 55.58 -4.13
C VAL A 232 -4.78 55.87 -5.63
N ARG A 233 -3.99 55.08 -6.35
CA ARG A 233 -3.91 55.09 -7.81
C ARG A 233 -4.09 53.70 -8.39
N PHE A 234 -4.95 53.60 -9.38
CA PHE A 234 -5.13 52.35 -10.15
C PHE A 234 -4.27 52.39 -11.41
N ILE A 235 -3.57 51.28 -11.63
CA ILE A 235 -2.76 51.03 -12.81
C ILE A 235 -3.38 49.89 -13.57
N THR A 236 -3.93 50.15 -14.76
CA THR A 236 -4.40 49.12 -15.67
C THR A 236 -3.27 48.62 -16.52
N ASN A 237 -2.99 47.36 -16.49
CA ASN A 237 -2.07 46.71 -17.41
C ASN A 237 -2.87 46.32 -18.66
N ASN A 238 -2.60 46.98 -19.77
CA ASN A 238 -3.14 46.61 -21.08
C ASN A 238 -2.57 45.27 -21.55
#